data_be70f7cbe4949aa6fd97db3d84afe665
#
_entry.id   be70f7cbe4949aa6fd97db3d84afe665
#
_cell.length_a   1.000
_cell.length_b   1.000
_cell.length_c   1.000
_cell.angle_alpha   90.00
_cell.angle_beta   90.00
_cell.angle_gamma   90.00
#
_symmetry.space_group_name_H-M   'P 1'
#
loop_
_entity.id
_entity.type
_entity.pdbx_description
1 polymer ?
#
loop_
_entity_poly.entity_id
_entity_poly.type
_entity_poly.pdbx_seq_one_letter_code
_entity_poly.pdbx_strand_id
1 'polypeptide(L)'
;PMLSGGDYRAFEIVGDSMMPTPSGSVIVGERVPSLEDVKSNQTYIVVSKADGIVYKRIMKNNRQKSKLTFVSDNPAYQPYTVNAEDVLEVWQAQMIISKANTQQRWDVNQ
;
A
#
# COMPACT_ATOMS: atom_id res chain seq x y z
N PRO A 1 13.24 -15.11 -10.96
CA PRO A 1 11.95 -14.74 -10.41
C PRO A 1 11.85 -13.27 -10.13
N MET A 2 10.62 -12.78 -10.17
CA MET A 2 10.33 -11.37 -10.04
C MET A 2 10.63 -10.79 -8.65
N LEU A 3 10.73 -11.61 -7.62
CA LEU A 3 10.96 -11.17 -6.27
C LEU A 3 12.38 -11.51 -5.78
N SER A 4 13.37 -11.33 -6.64
CA SER A 4 14.75 -11.56 -6.24
C SER A 4 15.40 -10.25 -5.81
N GLY A 5 16.27 -10.28 -4.77
CA GLY A 5 17.21 -9.20 -4.38
C GLY A 5 16.61 -8.31 -3.33
N GLY A 6 15.70 -8.02 -2.79
CA GLY A 6 15.28 -7.06 -1.77
C GLY A 6 14.74 -7.73 -0.52
N ASP A 7 14.32 -6.89 0.42
CA ASP A 7 13.54 -7.32 1.57
C ASP A 7 12.08 -7.34 1.20
N TYR A 8 11.43 -8.50 1.35
CA TYR A 8 10.03 -8.65 1.03
C TYR A 8 9.22 -9.11 2.23
N ARG A 9 7.99 -8.64 2.30
CA ARG A 9 7.07 -9.03 3.37
C ARG A 9 5.65 -9.05 2.84
N ALA A 10 4.86 -9.99 3.35
CA ALA A 10 3.44 -10.10 2.99
C ALA A 10 2.59 -9.49 4.11
N PHE A 11 1.58 -8.71 3.70
CA PHE A 11 0.66 -8.05 4.62
C PHE A 11 -0.76 -8.37 4.19
N GLU A 12 -1.57 -8.85 5.10
CA GLU A 12 -2.99 -9.00 4.82
C GLU A 12 -3.69 -7.68 5.14
N ILE A 13 -4.49 -7.17 4.20
CA ILE A 13 -5.21 -5.92 4.40
C ILE A 13 -6.66 -6.20 4.75
N VAL A 14 -7.23 -5.31 5.59
CA VAL A 14 -8.64 -5.37 5.97
C VAL A 14 -9.29 -4.03 5.68
N GLY A 15 -10.60 -4.05 5.40
CA GLY A 15 -11.35 -2.84 5.10
C GLY A 15 -11.44 -2.59 3.60
N ASP A 16 -12.10 -1.50 3.24
CA ASP A 16 -12.46 -1.21 1.85
C ASP A 16 -11.84 0.08 1.30
N SER A 17 -10.90 0.69 2.02
CA SER A 17 -10.33 1.97 1.60
C SER A 17 -9.52 1.86 0.30
N MET A 18 -9.06 0.69 -0.04
CA MET A 18 -8.27 0.49 -1.26
C MET A 18 -9.03 -0.30 -2.33
N MET A 19 -10.36 -0.34 -2.26
CA MET A 19 -11.15 -0.89 -3.36
C MET A 19 -10.76 -0.21 -4.67
N PRO A 20 -10.65 -0.95 -5.76
CA PRO A 20 -11.17 -2.32 -5.99
C PRO A 20 -10.33 -3.45 -5.42
N THR A 21 -9.22 -3.19 -4.72
CA THR A 21 -8.49 -4.25 -4.02
C THR A 21 -9.32 -4.70 -2.82
N PRO A 22 -9.79 -5.97 -2.80
CA PRO A 22 -10.74 -6.38 -1.77
C PRO A 22 -10.09 -6.61 -0.41
N SER A 23 -10.88 -6.43 0.64
CA SER A 23 -10.49 -6.80 1.99
C SER A 23 -10.10 -8.27 2.04
N GLY A 24 -9.06 -8.60 2.79
CA GLY A 24 -8.54 -9.96 2.86
C GLY A 24 -7.47 -10.26 1.81
N SER A 25 -7.19 -9.33 0.92
CA SER A 25 -6.08 -9.49 -0.02
C SER A 25 -4.75 -9.46 0.71
N VAL A 26 -3.75 -10.13 0.13
CA VAL A 26 -2.39 -10.12 0.64
C VAL A 26 -1.54 -9.26 -0.29
N ILE A 27 -0.86 -8.26 0.28
CA ILE A 27 0.05 -7.40 -0.45
C ILE A 27 1.47 -7.86 -0.14
N VAL A 28 2.23 -8.20 -1.17
CA VAL A 28 3.65 -8.47 -1.01
C VAL A 28 4.38 -7.16 -1.29
N GLY A 29 5.06 -6.65 -0.27
CA GLY A 29 5.79 -5.39 -0.36
C GLY A 29 7.28 -5.58 -0.31
N GLU A 30 7.99 -4.71 -1.02
CA GLU A 30 9.43 -4.60 -0.97
C GLU A 30 9.81 -3.40 -0.11
N ARG A 31 10.73 -3.60 0.84
CA ARG A 31 11.18 -2.52 1.72
C ARG A 31 11.79 -1.38 0.94
N VAL A 32 11.35 -0.17 1.25
CA VAL A 32 11.93 1.06 0.71
C VAL A 32 12.82 1.66 1.79
N PRO A 33 14.14 1.75 1.56
CA PRO A 33 15.07 2.14 2.63
C PRO A 33 14.98 3.60 3.04
N SER A 34 14.51 4.48 2.16
CA SER A 34 14.41 5.91 2.43
C SER A 34 13.17 6.49 1.82
N LEU A 35 12.56 7.48 2.49
CA LEU A 35 11.39 8.19 1.93
C LEU A 35 11.73 8.89 0.63
N GLU A 36 12.99 9.22 0.38
CA GLU A 36 13.40 9.78 -0.89
C GLU A 36 13.18 8.82 -2.06
N ASP A 37 13.20 7.53 -1.79
CA ASP A 37 13.00 6.50 -2.79
C ASP A 37 11.52 6.20 -3.05
N VAL A 38 10.62 6.78 -2.28
CA VAL A 38 9.19 6.64 -2.52
C VAL A 38 8.82 7.37 -3.79
N LYS A 39 8.12 6.67 -4.70
CA LYS A 39 7.67 7.24 -5.97
C LYS A 39 6.24 7.70 -5.82
N SER A 40 5.99 8.96 -6.19
CA SER A 40 4.66 9.53 -6.11
C SER A 40 3.67 8.74 -6.97
N ASN A 41 2.46 8.59 -6.47
CA ASN A 41 1.36 7.91 -7.16
C ASN A 41 1.49 6.38 -7.25
N GLN A 42 2.33 5.78 -6.42
CA GLN A 42 2.44 4.33 -6.27
C GLN A 42 1.81 3.90 -4.95
N THR A 43 1.51 2.62 -4.80
CA THR A 43 0.88 2.09 -3.59
C THR A 43 1.91 1.45 -2.67
N TYR A 44 1.70 1.64 -1.37
CA TYR A 44 2.64 1.24 -0.34
C TYR A 44 1.92 0.73 0.90
N ILE A 45 2.54 -0.24 1.56
CA ILE A 45 2.24 -0.53 2.96
C ILE A 45 3.10 0.43 3.78
N VAL A 46 2.49 1.17 4.68
CA VAL A 46 3.19 2.15 5.52
C VAL A 46 2.96 1.80 6.98
N VAL A 47 4.05 1.72 7.73
CA VAL A 47 3.99 1.58 9.19
C VAL A 47 4.25 2.96 9.77
N SER A 48 3.29 3.50 10.50
CA SER A 48 3.39 4.85 11.05
C SER A 48 3.07 4.88 12.53
N LYS A 49 3.55 5.92 13.22
CA LYS A 49 3.30 6.11 14.64
C LYS A 49 1.82 6.35 14.94
N ALA A 50 1.14 7.09 14.06
CA ALA A 50 -0.23 7.51 14.30
C ALA A 50 -1.25 6.45 13.90
N ASP A 51 -1.05 5.78 12.75
CA ASP A 51 -2.08 4.95 12.15
C ASP A 51 -1.77 3.45 12.20
N GLY A 52 -0.60 3.06 12.70
CA GLY A 52 -0.16 1.67 12.64
C GLY A 52 0.19 1.29 11.21
N ILE A 53 -0.33 0.16 10.74
CA ILE A 53 -0.04 -0.37 9.40
C ILE A 53 -1.22 -0.06 8.48
N VAL A 54 -0.96 0.68 7.40
CA VAL A 54 -1.99 1.03 6.42
C VAL A 54 -1.49 0.74 5.00
N TYR A 55 -2.43 0.52 4.08
CA TYR A 55 -2.14 0.37 2.65
C TYR A 55 -2.74 1.57 1.93
N LYS A 56 -1.90 2.37 1.29
CA LYS A 56 -2.32 3.64 0.69
C LYS A 56 -1.49 3.95 -0.54
N ARG A 57 -2.02 4.85 -1.37
CA ARG A 57 -1.26 5.48 -2.44
C ARG A 57 -0.61 6.73 -1.87
N ILE A 58 0.69 6.89 -2.12
CA ILE A 58 1.43 8.02 -1.59
C ILE A 58 1.60 9.06 -2.68
N MET A 59 1.24 10.31 -2.36
CA MET A 59 1.50 11.48 -3.21
C MET A 59 2.52 12.35 -2.51
N LYS A 60 3.60 12.67 -3.21
CA LYS A 60 4.68 13.50 -2.68
C LYS A 60 4.50 14.94 -3.15
N ASN A 61 4.87 15.87 -2.27
CA ASN A 61 4.92 17.28 -2.62
C ASN A 61 6.37 17.74 -2.56
N ASN A 62 6.95 18.07 -3.70
CA ASN A 62 8.36 18.48 -3.78
C ASN A 62 8.64 19.77 -3.02
N ARG A 63 7.63 20.60 -2.77
CA ARG A 63 7.77 21.85 -2.03
C ARG A 63 7.69 21.67 -0.52
N GLN A 64 7.18 20.52 -0.06
CA GLN A 64 6.98 20.26 1.36
C GLN A 64 7.38 18.82 1.67
N LYS A 65 8.69 18.60 1.72
CA LYS A 65 9.24 17.23 1.88
C LYS A 65 9.01 16.66 3.27
N SER A 66 8.66 17.49 4.24
CA SER A 66 8.38 17.01 5.60
C SER A 66 7.01 16.34 5.72
N LYS A 67 6.21 16.35 4.66
CA LYS A 67 4.86 15.79 4.69
C LYS A 67 4.60 14.91 3.47
N LEU A 68 3.76 13.89 3.68
CA LEU A 68 3.28 13.00 2.63
C LEU A 68 1.77 13.04 2.62
N THR A 69 1.16 12.91 1.44
CA THR A 69 -0.30 12.78 1.34
C THR A 69 -0.63 11.33 1.05
N PHE A 70 -1.48 10.75 1.88
CA PHE A 70 -1.96 9.39 1.72
C PHE A 70 -3.34 9.42 1.08
N VAL A 71 -3.48 8.69 -0.02
CA VAL A 71 -4.72 8.67 -0.80
C VAL A 71 -5.24 7.24 -0.83
N SER A 72 -6.52 7.09 -0.52
CA SER A 72 -7.22 5.82 -0.68
C SER A 72 -7.74 5.71 -2.11
N ASP A 73 -7.59 4.53 -2.73
CA ASP A 73 -8.10 4.32 -4.08
C ASP A 73 -9.64 4.35 -4.12
N ASN A 74 -10.29 4.05 -2.99
CA ASN A 74 -11.73 4.21 -2.85
C ASN A 74 -12.04 5.69 -2.62
N PRO A 75 -12.76 6.35 -3.55
CA PRO A 75 -13.01 7.80 -3.45
C PRO A 75 -13.94 8.18 -2.30
N ALA A 76 -14.57 7.23 -1.62
CA ALA A 76 -15.37 7.52 -0.43
C ALA A 76 -14.50 7.99 0.75
N TYR A 77 -13.19 7.74 0.69
CA TYR A 77 -12.26 8.12 1.74
C TYR A 77 -11.47 9.36 1.32
N GLN A 78 -11.39 10.33 2.23
CA GLN A 78 -10.67 11.57 1.98
C GLN A 78 -9.16 11.37 2.10
N PRO A 79 -8.37 12.00 1.23
CA PRO A 79 -6.92 12.04 1.41
C PRO A 79 -6.55 12.74 2.72
N TYR A 80 -5.42 12.37 3.29
CA TYR A 80 -4.94 13.03 4.50
C TYR A 80 -3.42 13.13 4.48
N THR A 81 -2.90 14.07 5.25
CA THR A 81 -1.48 14.39 5.30
C THR A 81 -0.84 13.79 6.54
N VAL A 82 0.34 13.24 6.37
CA VAL A 82 1.12 12.61 7.43
C VAL A 82 2.50 13.27 7.48
N ASN A 83 3.01 13.48 8.67
CA ASN A 83 4.38 13.98 8.83
C ASN A 83 5.37 12.88 8.49
N ALA A 84 6.38 13.21 7.69
CA ALA A 84 7.39 12.24 7.28
C ALA A 84 8.09 11.61 8.48
N GLU A 85 8.31 12.39 9.55
CA GLU A 85 8.97 11.90 10.76
C GLU A 85 8.17 10.83 11.51
N ASP A 86 6.86 10.73 11.25
CA ASP A 86 6.00 9.73 11.88
C ASP A 86 5.96 8.41 11.13
N VAL A 87 6.57 8.36 9.94
CA VAL A 87 6.63 7.14 9.13
C VAL A 87 7.81 6.31 9.58
N LEU A 88 7.53 5.07 10.01
CA LEU A 88 8.55 4.16 10.52
C LEU A 88 9.11 3.24 9.45
N GLU A 89 8.24 2.70 8.59
CA GLU A 89 8.61 1.79 7.51
C GLU A 89 7.71 2.01 6.32
N VAL A 90 8.27 1.78 5.13
CA VAL A 90 7.52 1.85 3.88
C VAL A 90 7.88 0.63 3.04
N TRP A 91 6.86 -0.03 2.49
CA TRP A 91 7.00 -1.22 1.66
C TRP A 91 6.22 -0.99 0.37
N GLN A 92 6.92 -0.97 -0.76
CA GLN A 92 6.27 -0.77 -2.05
C GLN A 92 5.53 -2.04 -2.46
N ALA A 93 4.27 -1.91 -2.83
CA ALA A 93 3.47 -3.05 -3.27
C ALA A 93 4.05 -3.59 -4.59
N GLN A 94 4.38 -4.88 -4.60
CA GLN A 94 4.92 -5.56 -5.78
C GLN A 94 3.93 -6.56 -6.35
N MET A 95 3.13 -7.17 -5.49
CA MET A 95 2.21 -8.22 -5.89
C MET A 95 0.99 -8.19 -4.99
N ILE A 96 -0.17 -8.44 -5.59
CA ILE A 96 -1.45 -8.51 -4.86
C ILE A 96 -2.05 -9.88 -5.09
N ILE A 97 -2.37 -10.56 -4.00
CA ILE A 97 -3.04 -11.87 -4.05
C ILE A 97 -4.45 -11.68 -3.51
N SER A 98 -5.44 -11.88 -4.39
CA SER A 98 -6.84 -11.64 -4.06
C SER A 98 -7.63 -12.93 -4.05
N LYS A 99 -8.29 -13.23 -2.93
CA LYS A 99 -9.14 -14.41 -2.81
C LYS A 99 -10.39 -14.32 -3.67
N ALA A 100 -10.88 -13.10 -3.91
CA ALA A 100 -12.08 -12.90 -4.72
C ALA A 100 -11.88 -13.41 -6.14
N ASN A 101 -10.69 -13.21 -6.72
CA ASN A 101 -10.39 -13.69 -8.06
C ASN A 101 -10.40 -15.21 -8.14
N THR A 102 -9.89 -15.85 -7.12
CA THR A 102 -9.86 -17.31 -7.05
C THR A 102 -11.28 -17.87 -7.05
N GLN A 103 -12.16 -17.28 -6.27
CA GLN A 103 -13.54 -17.73 -6.17
C GLN A 103 -14.28 -17.53 -7.49
N GLN A 104 -14.08 -16.43 -8.16
CA GLN A 104 -14.70 -16.17 -9.46
C GLN A 104 -14.28 -17.21 -10.49
N ARG A 105 -13.03 -17.64 -10.46
CA ARG A 105 -12.56 -18.65 -11.39
C ARG A 105 -13.28 -19.98 -11.21
N TRP A 106 -13.55 -20.34 -9.97
CA TRP A 106 -14.32 -21.56 -9.68
C TRP A 106 -15.73 -21.48 -10.29
N ASP A 107 -16.37 -20.33 -10.12
CA ASP A 107 -17.73 -20.13 -10.64
C ASP A 107 -17.77 -20.25 -12.14
N VAL A 108 -16.80 -19.71 -12.83
CA VAL A 108 -16.74 -19.74 -14.29
C VAL A 108 -16.55 -21.15 -14.81
N ASN A 109 -15.82 -21.98 -14.09
CA ASN A 109 -15.51 -23.34 -14.54
C ASN A 109 -16.63 -24.33 -14.31
N GLN A 110 -17.68 -23.93 -13.71
CA GLN A 110 -18.85 -24.78 -13.47
C GLN A 110 -19.95 -24.51 -14.48
#